data_df8373cfbde7b0a6d1bdd66023ac755e
#
_entry.id   df8373cfbde7b0a6d1bdd66023ac755e
#
_cell.length_a   1.000
_cell.length_b   1.000
_cell.length_c   1.000
_cell.angle_alpha   90.00
_cell.angle_beta   90.00
_cell.angle_gamma   90.00
#
_symmetry.space_group_name_H-M   'P 1'
#
loop_
_entity.id
_entity.type
_entity.pdbx_description
1 polymer ?
#
loop_
_entity_poly.entity_id
_entity_poly.type
_entity_poly.pdbx_seq_one_letter_code
_entity_poly.pdbx_strand_id
1 'polypeptide(L)'
;TPLTMANIPAEDPDVYKMISRADTVGVFQIESRAQMVMLPRLQPRCFYDLVIEVAIVRPGPIQGDMVHPYLRRRNGQEAISYPSEAVREVLDRTLGVPIFQEQVIKLAMVAAGFSPGEADGLRRDMAAWKQHGGLNHYEEKLTRGMIARGYSPEFAKRIYQQILGFGEYGFPESHAASFALLVYVSAWLKCHEPAIFTCALLNSQPMGFYSASQLIQDVKRHGVQVLSVDVTQSEWDCTIEENQSGLDIRLGLRLIKHLSRSGAMRLTRARRQTGFTSLEDLRHRADLDQRDLQALAGADALSNLIRGHRKQAGWVASGVEKPSPIFPALKIREALPMLRAPQAGESVCADYASLGLTLGPHPLALLRDNLGRLGALSSQIVNNLEDGCLVHTAGIVTVRQKPSSAKNVTFISLEDENGSINLIVWQALAAQQHQTLIGSRLLGVYGKVQKEGQVTHVIAHRLKDYTHLLGDLTTDSRDFQ
;
A
#
# COMPACT_ATOMS: atom_id res chain seq x y z
N THR A 1 23.47 -19.74 -6.42
CA THR A 1 24.06 -18.37 -6.41
C THR A 1 23.11 -17.47 -5.64
N PRO A 2 23.57 -16.65 -4.70
CA PRO A 2 22.70 -15.72 -3.99
C PRO A 2 21.97 -14.80 -4.97
N LEU A 3 20.68 -14.53 -4.71
CA LEU A 3 19.89 -13.62 -5.51
C LEU A 3 20.37 -12.18 -5.27
N THR A 4 20.58 -11.45 -6.35
CA THR A 4 20.99 -10.02 -6.34
C THR A 4 20.18 -9.30 -7.39
N MET A 5 20.13 -7.97 -7.33
CA MET A 5 19.46 -7.16 -8.37
C MET A 5 19.99 -7.42 -9.78
N ALA A 6 21.25 -7.87 -9.91
CA ALA A 6 21.88 -8.10 -11.20
C ALA A 6 21.55 -9.46 -11.83
N ASN A 7 21.10 -10.43 -11.03
CA ASN A 7 20.79 -11.79 -11.51
C ASN A 7 19.30 -12.16 -11.43
N ILE A 8 18.43 -11.21 -11.08
CA ILE A 8 16.99 -11.38 -11.22
C ILE A 8 16.67 -11.51 -12.71
N PRO A 9 15.92 -12.57 -13.12
CA PRO A 9 15.51 -12.75 -14.52
C PRO A 9 14.76 -11.54 -15.06
N ALA A 10 15.21 -10.99 -16.19
CA ALA A 10 14.55 -9.87 -16.84
C ALA A 10 13.34 -10.34 -17.66
N GLU A 11 12.37 -9.45 -17.87
CA GLU A 11 11.22 -9.63 -18.77
C GLU A 11 10.35 -10.86 -18.45
N ASP A 12 10.19 -11.18 -17.16
CA ASP A 12 9.37 -12.30 -16.72
C ASP A 12 7.88 -12.02 -16.94
N PRO A 13 7.17 -12.83 -17.74
CA PRO A 13 5.77 -12.59 -18.07
C PRO A 13 4.81 -12.73 -16.88
N ASP A 14 5.14 -13.52 -15.87
CA ASP A 14 4.27 -13.69 -14.69
C ASP A 14 4.32 -12.46 -13.80
N VAL A 15 5.48 -11.79 -13.73
CA VAL A 15 5.63 -10.50 -13.05
C VAL A 15 4.73 -9.43 -13.71
N TYR A 16 4.76 -9.34 -15.05
CA TYR A 16 3.90 -8.38 -15.77
C TYR A 16 2.41 -8.70 -15.65
N LYS A 17 2.04 -9.99 -15.61
CA LYS A 17 0.65 -10.41 -15.35
C LYS A 17 0.20 -9.97 -13.95
N MET A 18 1.02 -10.16 -12.92
CA MET A 18 0.74 -9.73 -11.56
C MET A 18 0.56 -8.21 -11.51
N ILE A 19 1.50 -7.45 -12.09
CA ILE A 19 1.43 -5.99 -12.16
C ILE A 19 0.17 -5.52 -12.90
N SER A 20 -0.16 -6.14 -14.04
CA SER A 20 -1.35 -5.80 -14.84
C SER A 20 -2.67 -6.04 -14.13
N ARG A 21 -2.70 -6.89 -13.10
CA ARG A 21 -3.85 -7.10 -12.21
C ARG A 21 -3.90 -6.11 -11.04
N ALA A 22 -2.95 -5.17 -10.98
CA ALA A 22 -2.76 -4.26 -9.85
C ALA A 22 -2.50 -5.00 -8.51
N ASP A 23 -1.95 -6.20 -8.55
CA ASP A 23 -1.50 -6.93 -7.36
C ASP A 23 -0.12 -6.42 -6.94
N THR A 24 -0.08 -5.16 -6.48
CA THR A 24 1.15 -4.39 -6.26
C THR A 24 1.25 -3.81 -4.86
N VAL A 25 0.52 -4.38 -3.89
CA VAL A 25 0.67 -4.01 -2.47
C VAL A 25 2.12 -4.21 -2.03
N GLY A 26 2.74 -3.14 -1.52
CA GLY A 26 4.15 -3.14 -1.08
C GLY A 26 5.18 -3.07 -2.21
N VAL A 27 4.78 -3.11 -3.48
CA VAL A 27 5.71 -2.98 -4.62
C VAL A 27 6.11 -1.52 -4.78
N PHE A 28 7.42 -1.27 -4.76
CA PHE A 28 7.97 0.08 -4.84
C PHE A 28 7.31 0.92 -5.94
N GLN A 29 6.97 2.16 -5.66
CA GLN A 29 6.48 3.20 -6.57
C GLN A 29 5.11 2.93 -7.24
N ILE A 30 4.67 1.68 -7.42
CA ILE A 30 3.41 1.34 -8.09
C ILE A 30 2.32 0.80 -7.15
N GLU A 31 2.47 1.08 -5.86
CA GLU A 31 1.55 0.67 -4.81
C GLU A 31 0.47 1.71 -4.47
N SER A 32 0.60 2.94 -4.99
CA SER A 32 -0.40 3.98 -4.75
C SER A 32 -1.69 3.68 -5.51
N ARG A 33 -2.81 4.17 -4.97
CA ARG A 33 -4.11 3.96 -5.60
C ARG A 33 -4.18 4.42 -7.05
N ALA A 34 -3.61 5.59 -7.36
CA ALA A 34 -3.60 6.13 -8.71
C ALA A 34 -2.88 5.19 -9.69
N GLN A 35 -1.76 4.61 -9.26
CA GLN A 35 -1.00 3.65 -10.06
C GLN A 35 -1.74 2.32 -10.19
N MET A 36 -2.28 1.78 -9.09
CA MET A 36 -3.06 0.54 -9.13
C MET A 36 -4.30 0.64 -10.03
N VAL A 37 -4.92 1.82 -10.18
CA VAL A 37 -6.00 2.05 -11.14
C VAL A 37 -5.48 2.12 -12.59
N MET A 38 -4.26 2.63 -12.77
CA MET A 38 -3.65 2.78 -14.09
C MET A 38 -3.14 1.45 -14.66
N LEU A 39 -2.56 0.57 -13.83
CA LEU A 39 -1.91 -0.67 -14.24
C LEU A 39 -2.79 -1.60 -15.09
N PRO A 40 -4.06 -1.88 -14.75
CA PRO A 40 -4.93 -2.71 -15.59
C PRO A 40 -5.28 -2.07 -16.94
N ARG A 41 -5.18 -0.75 -17.06
CA ARG A 41 -5.44 0.01 -18.29
C ARG A 41 -4.20 0.07 -19.18
N LEU A 42 -3.02 0.20 -18.56
CA LEU A 42 -1.72 0.21 -19.22
C LEU A 42 -1.32 -1.18 -19.70
N GLN A 43 -1.59 -2.21 -18.89
CA GLN A 43 -1.17 -3.60 -19.12
C GLN A 43 0.31 -3.69 -19.51
N PRO A 44 1.24 -3.45 -18.57
CA PRO A 44 2.66 -3.54 -18.85
C PRO A 44 3.05 -4.92 -19.37
N ARG A 45 3.92 -4.97 -20.39
CA ARG A 45 4.40 -6.19 -21.04
C ARG A 45 5.91 -6.27 -21.15
N CYS A 46 6.60 -5.17 -20.89
CA CYS A 46 8.05 -5.05 -20.93
C CYS A 46 8.53 -3.98 -19.97
N PHE A 47 9.82 -3.95 -19.70
CA PHE A 47 10.45 -3.00 -18.80
C PHE A 47 10.13 -1.53 -19.13
N TYR A 48 10.13 -1.19 -20.43
CA TYR A 48 9.86 0.20 -20.82
C TYR A 48 8.43 0.66 -20.50
N ASP A 49 7.48 -0.25 -20.43
CA ASP A 49 6.12 0.08 -19.99
C ASP A 49 6.09 0.51 -18.52
N LEU A 50 6.97 -0.05 -17.68
CA LEU A 50 7.13 0.37 -16.28
C LEU A 50 7.79 1.76 -16.21
N VAL A 51 8.74 2.07 -17.10
CA VAL A 51 9.34 3.40 -17.20
C VAL A 51 8.25 4.45 -17.51
N ILE A 52 7.34 4.12 -18.42
CA ILE A 52 6.20 4.97 -18.76
C ILE A 52 5.24 5.09 -17.56
N GLU A 53 4.89 3.97 -16.90
CA GLU A 53 3.99 3.98 -15.74
C GLU A 53 4.48 4.93 -14.64
N VAL A 54 5.76 4.83 -14.29
CA VAL A 54 6.41 5.68 -13.28
C VAL A 54 6.34 7.16 -13.69
N ALA A 55 6.47 7.47 -14.97
CA ALA A 55 6.49 8.84 -15.47
C ALA A 55 5.10 9.45 -15.70
N ILE A 56 4.11 8.64 -16.10
CA ILE A 56 2.80 9.12 -16.52
C ILE A 56 1.85 9.35 -15.35
N VAL A 57 1.97 8.54 -14.28
CA VAL A 57 1.20 8.71 -13.03
C VAL A 57 2.02 9.56 -12.07
N ARG A 58 1.67 10.83 -11.97
CA ARG A 58 2.39 11.82 -11.14
C ARG A 58 1.60 12.19 -9.89
N PRO A 59 2.27 12.52 -8.76
CA PRO A 59 1.63 13.23 -7.67
C PRO A 59 1.31 14.65 -8.15
N GLY A 60 0.04 14.99 -8.21
CA GLY A 60 -0.44 16.26 -8.74
C GLY A 60 -1.70 16.04 -9.57
N PRO A 61 -2.34 17.09 -10.13
CA PRO A 61 -3.46 16.87 -11.02
C PRO A 61 -2.97 15.95 -12.15
N ILE A 62 -3.62 14.79 -12.26
CA ILE A 62 -3.59 14.05 -13.52
C ILE A 62 -4.16 15.05 -14.53
N GLN A 63 -3.28 15.83 -15.13
CA GLN A 63 -3.69 16.74 -16.19
C GLN A 63 -4.04 15.83 -17.36
N GLY A 64 -5.37 15.57 -17.48
CA GLY A 64 -6.02 14.50 -18.20
C GLY A 64 -5.68 14.35 -19.67
N ASP A 65 -4.95 15.29 -20.25
CA ASP A 65 -4.74 15.31 -21.69
C ASP A 65 -3.55 14.45 -22.19
N MET A 66 -2.67 13.96 -21.28
CA MET A 66 -1.55 13.08 -21.71
C MET A 66 -1.80 11.60 -21.46
N VAL A 67 -2.42 11.25 -20.34
CA VAL A 67 -2.73 9.87 -19.99
C VAL A 67 -3.73 9.25 -20.97
N HIS A 68 -4.80 9.97 -21.25
CA HIS A 68 -5.87 9.46 -22.13
C HIS A 68 -5.42 9.22 -23.58
N PRO A 69 -4.68 10.12 -24.27
CA PRO A 69 -4.16 9.85 -25.61
C PRO A 69 -3.20 8.67 -25.63
N TYR A 70 -2.28 8.57 -24.67
CA TYR A 70 -1.34 7.45 -24.59
C TYR A 70 -2.08 6.11 -24.50
N LEU A 71 -3.02 5.99 -23.56
CA LEU A 71 -3.80 4.76 -23.37
C LEU A 71 -4.67 4.42 -24.58
N ARG A 72 -5.35 5.41 -25.19
CA ARG A 72 -6.15 5.18 -26.40
C ARG A 72 -5.32 4.64 -27.56
N ARG A 73 -4.12 5.20 -27.78
CA ARG A 73 -3.20 4.77 -28.83
C ARG A 73 -2.62 3.38 -28.53
N ARG A 74 -2.22 3.15 -27.30
CA ARG A 74 -1.74 1.85 -26.85
C ARG A 74 -2.76 0.74 -27.04
N ASN A 75 -4.03 1.03 -26.77
CA ASN A 75 -5.15 0.10 -26.87
C ASN A 75 -5.77 0.05 -28.29
N GLY A 76 -5.19 0.73 -29.28
CA GLY A 76 -5.69 0.75 -30.66
C GLY A 76 -6.98 1.54 -30.87
N GLN A 77 -7.39 2.34 -29.88
CA GLN A 77 -8.61 3.18 -29.94
C GLN A 77 -8.38 4.53 -30.64
N GLU A 78 -7.13 4.92 -30.81
CA GLU A 78 -6.72 6.14 -31.52
C GLU A 78 -5.52 5.81 -32.42
N ALA A 79 -5.57 6.25 -33.67
CA ALA A 79 -4.47 6.06 -34.62
C ALA A 79 -3.25 6.90 -34.20
N ILE A 80 -2.06 6.30 -34.28
CA ILE A 80 -0.82 7.01 -34.04
C ILE A 80 -0.47 7.78 -35.31
N SER A 81 -0.30 9.08 -35.23
CA SER A 81 0.10 9.93 -36.36
C SER A 81 1.23 10.86 -35.94
N TYR A 82 2.21 11.01 -36.81
CA TYR A 82 3.34 11.92 -36.63
C TYR A 82 3.33 12.95 -37.75
N PRO A 83 3.43 14.25 -37.43
CA PRO A 83 3.39 15.30 -38.45
C PRO A 83 4.68 15.38 -39.27
N SER A 84 5.77 14.79 -38.81
CA SER A 84 7.05 14.69 -39.54
C SER A 84 7.87 13.52 -38.98
N GLU A 85 8.85 13.06 -39.75
CA GLU A 85 9.78 12.01 -39.32
C GLU A 85 10.63 12.49 -38.13
N ALA A 86 11.07 13.74 -38.11
CA ALA A 86 11.80 14.29 -36.98
C ALA A 86 11.01 14.26 -35.65
N VAL A 87 9.69 14.48 -35.70
CA VAL A 87 8.81 14.35 -34.54
C VAL A 87 8.62 12.87 -34.17
N ARG A 88 8.54 11.99 -35.14
CA ARG A 88 8.45 10.55 -34.93
C ARG A 88 9.66 10.03 -34.19
N GLU A 89 10.89 10.35 -34.63
CA GLU A 89 12.13 9.93 -33.96
C GLU A 89 12.15 10.30 -32.46
N VAL A 90 11.50 11.40 -32.08
CA VAL A 90 11.43 11.85 -30.68
C VAL A 90 10.34 11.12 -29.89
N LEU A 91 9.19 10.84 -30.51
CA LEU A 91 7.97 10.42 -29.79
C LEU A 91 7.52 8.99 -30.09
N ASP A 92 8.23 8.24 -30.94
CA ASP A 92 7.81 6.89 -31.35
C ASP A 92 7.66 5.95 -30.14
N ARG A 93 8.61 5.98 -29.22
CA ARG A 93 8.61 5.13 -28.00
C ARG A 93 7.46 5.45 -27.06
N THR A 94 6.86 6.63 -27.18
CA THR A 94 5.75 7.10 -26.34
C THR A 94 4.46 7.34 -27.13
N LEU A 95 4.34 6.68 -28.29
CA LEU A 95 3.14 6.69 -29.15
C LEU A 95 2.67 8.12 -29.53
N GLY A 96 3.63 9.02 -29.76
CA GLY A 96 3.35 10.39 -30.15
C GLY A 96 2.94 11.31 -29.00
N VAL A 97 3.11 10.90 -27.76
CA VAL A 97 2.81 11.72 -26.56
C VAL A 97 4.13 12.08 -25.86
N PRO A 98 4.45 13.35 -25.65
CA PRO A 98 5.62 13.72 -24.87
C PRO A 98 5.38 13.40 -23.40
N ILE A 99 6.10 12.40 -22.86
CA ILE A 99 5.99 11.94 -21.46
C ILE A 99 7.20 12.41 -20.66
N PHE A 100 8.39 12.49 -21.28
CA PHE A 100 9.65 12.79 -20.62
C PHE A 100 10.14 14.20 -20.93
N GLN A 101 10.87 14.78 -19.97
CA GLN A 101 11.44 16.11 -20.11
C GLN A 101 12.36 16.22 -21.33
N GLU A 102 13.17 15.19 -21.58
CA GLU A 102 14.08 15.10 -22.73
C GLU A 102 13.34 15.16 -24.07
N GLN A 103 12.16 14.59 -24.15
CA GLN A 103 11.34 14.65 -25.36
C GLN A 103 10.83 16.07 -25.63
N VAL A 104 10.44 16.81 -24.59
CA VAL A 104 10.02 18.22 -24.70
C VAL A 104 11.16 19.09 -25.23
N ILE A 105 12.38 18.88 -24.69
CA ILE A 105 13.59 19.60 -25.14
C ILE A 105 13.89 19.29 -26.60
N LYS A 106 13.90 18.00 -26.98
CA LYS A 106 14.14 17.58 -28.37
C LYS A 106 13.07 18.13 -29.32
N LEU A 107 11.79 18.10 -28.93
CA LEU A 107 10.71 18.70 -29.74
C LEU A 107 10.89 20.20 -29.96
N ALA A 108 11.29 20.95 -28.94
CA ALA A 108 11.58 22.37 -29.08
C ALA A 108 12.72 22.62 -30.09
N MET A 109 13.73 21.76 -30.11
CA MET A 109 14.84 21.86 -31.08
C MET A 109 14.43 21.46 -32.50
N VAL A 110 13.83 20.25 -32.67
CA VAL A 110 13.57 19.72 -34.03
C VAL A 110 12.34 20.32 -34.67
N ALA A 111 11.27 20.58 -33.92
CA ALA A 111 10.02 21.08 -34.45
C ALA A 111 9.91 22.63 -34.41
N ALA A 112 10.46 23.30 -33.38
CA ALA A 112 10.37 24.74 -33.23
C ALA A 112 11.70 25.47 -33.52
N GLY A 113 12.82 24.74 -33.67
CA GLY A 113 14.13 25.30 -34.06
C GLY A 113 14.84 26.06 -32.95
N PHE A 114 14.60 25.66 -31.73
CA PHE A 114 15.36 26.18 -30.60
C PHE A 114 16.83 25.77 -30.72
N SER A 115 17.74 26.64 -30.37
CA SER A 115 19.14 26.29 -30.15
C SER A 115 19.27 25.44 -28.87
N PRO A 116 20.36 24.68 -28.70
CA PRO A 116 20.59 23.90 -27.47
C PRO A 116 20.51 24.75 -26.20
N GLY A 117 21.03 25.98 -26.23
CA GLY A 117 20.95 26.91 -25.08
C GLY A 117 19.54 27.38 -24.74
N GLU A 118 18.71 27.61 -25.75
CA GLU A 118 17.30 27.99 -25.58
C GLU A 118 16.46 26.81 -25.07
N ALA A 119 16.75 25.63 -25.58
CA ALA A 119 16.08 24.40 -25.12
C ALA A 119 16.45 24.06 -23.66
N ASP A 120 17.70 24.30 -23.23
CA ASP A 120 18.10 24.20 -21.83
C ASP A 120 17.49 25.30 -20.95
N GLY A 121 17.32 26.53 -21.51
CA GLY A 121 16.55 27.59 -20.85
C GLY A 121 15.10 27.14 -20.57
N LEU A 122 14.42 26.60 -21.56
CA LEU A 122 13.07 26.04 -21.42
C LEU A 122 13.02 24.96 -20.32
N ARG A 123 14.01 24.06 -20.27
CA ARG A 123 14.10 23.01 -19.22
C ARG A 123 14.22 23.62 -17.84
N ARG A 124 15.07 24.63 -17.65
CA ARG A 124 15.24 25.30 -16.35
C ARG A 124 14.00 26.02 -15.90
N ASP A 125 13.34 26.69 -16.82
CA ASP A 125 12.12 27.44 -16.54
C ASP A 125 10.93 26.49 -16.29
N MET A 126 10.89 25.33 -16.92
CA MET A 126 9.94 24.26 -16.57
C MET A 126 10.13 23.81 -15.12
N ALA A 127 11.37 23.63 -14.65
CA ALA A 127 11.65 23.22 -13.26
C ALA A 127 11.32 24.33 -12.23
N ALA A 128 11.39 25.60 -12.64
CA ALA A 128 11.17 26.79 -11.79
C ALA A 128 9.82 27.47 -12.03
N TRP A 129 8.91 26.83 -12.76
CA TRP A 129 7.61 27.37 -13.19
C TRP A 129 6.87 28.21 -12.15
N LYS A 130 6.71 27.71 -10.91
CA LYS A 130 5.98 28.41 -9.85
C LYS A 130 6.67 29.68 -9.35
N GLN A 131 7.98 29.79 -9.57
CA GLN A 131 8.79 30.91 -9.08
C GLN A 131 8.94 32.03 -10.10
N HIS A 132 8.83 31.73 -11.41
CA HIS A 132 9.18 32.66 -12.49
C HIS A 132 8.00 33.14 -13.38
N GLY A 133 6.75 32.93 -12.93
CA GLY A 133 5.58 33.53 -13.63
C GLY A 133 5.11 32.79 -14.89
N GLY A 134 5.57 31.54 -15.11
CA GLY A 134 5.07 30.69 -16.19
C GLY A 134 5.92 30.66 -17.46
N LEU A 135 5.52 29.78 -18.40
CA LEU A 135 6.19 29.57 -19.69
C LEU A 135 5.64 30.42 -20.84
N ASN A 136 4.83 31.45 -20.55
CA ASN A 136 4.11 32.20 -21.55
C ASN A 136 5.05 32.87 -22.57
N HIS A 137 6.25 33.27 -22.18
CA HIS A 137 7.26 33.85 -23.08
C HIS A 137 7.82 32.87 -24.12
N TYR A 138 7.67 31.55 -23.89
CA TYR A 138 8.04 30.53 -24.87
C TYR A 138 6.92 30.22 -25.87
N GLU A 139 5.64 30.56 -25.56
CA GLU A 139 4.49 30.23 -26.40
C GLU A 139 4.64 30.78 -27.82
N GLU A 140 4.88 32.09 -27.92
CA GLU A 140 5.00 32.76 -29.21
C GLU A 140 6.17 32.21 -30.02
N LYS A 141 7.34 32.03 -29.40
CA LYS A 141 8.53 31.51 -30.06
C LYS A 141 8.35 30.07 -30.53
N LEU A 142 7.81 29.22 -29.69
CA LEU A 142 7.59 27.81 -29.98
C LEU A 142 6.56 27.63 -31.09
N THR A 143 5.40 28.33 -30.97
CA THR A 143 4.33 28.29 -31.97
C THR A 143 4.79 28.84 -33.31
N ARG A 144 5.44 30.02 -33.34
CA ARG A 144 5.96 30.64 -34.54
C ARG A 144 7.04 29.75 -35.20
N GLY A 145 7.95 29.18 -34.41
CA GLY A 145 8.99 28.33 -34.90
C GLY A 145 8.45 27.04 -35.53
N MET A 146 7.41 26.43 -34.97
CA MET A 146 6.72 25.27 -35.54
C MET A 146 6.00 25.63 -36.85
N ILE A 147 5.22 26.69 -36.88
CA ILE A 147 4.51 27.13 -38.08
C ILE A 147 5.50 27.43 -39.21
N ALA A 148 6.60 28.11 -38.94
CA ALA A 148 7.65 28.41 -39.93
C ALA A 148 8.31 27.12 -40.49
N ARG A 149 8.19 25.98 -39.82
CA ARG A 149 8.68 24.66 -40.26
C ARG A 149 7.58 23.79 -40.89
N GLY A 150 6.40 24.36 -41.15
CA GLY A 150 5.31 23.69 -41.84
C GLY A 150 4.39 22.86 -40.95
N TYR A 151 4.48 22.98 -39.63
CA TYR A 151 3.51 22.34 -38.72
C TYR A 151 2.22 23.14 -38.63
N SER A 152 1.09 22.46 -38.44
CA SER A 152 -0.19 23.15 -38.31
C SER A 152 -0.28 23.95 -36.99
N PRO A 153 -1.04 25.08 -36.97
CA PRO A 153 -1.26 25.85 -35.76
C PRO A 153 -1.89 25.03 -34.63
N GLU A 154 -2.77 24.08 -34.98
CA GLU A 154 -3.43 23.21 -34.02
C GLU A 154 -2.42 22.25 -33.35
N PHE A 155 -1.47 21.73 -34.15
CA PHE A 155 -0.39 20.89 -33.62
C PHE A 155 0.51 21.71 -32.70
N ALA A 156 0.96 22.87 -33.10
CA ALA A 156 1.81 23.75 -32.31
C ALA A 156 1.14 24.14 -30.97
N LYS A 157 -0.14 24.49 -31.00
CA LYS A 157 -0.91 24.80 -29.81
C LYS A 157 -1.06 23.59 -28.89
N ARG A 158 -1.31 22.39 -29.44
CA ARG A 158 -1.41 21.16 -28.66
C ARG A 158 -0.09 20.80 -27.96
N ILE A 159 1.04 20.89 -28.65
CA ILE A 159 2.37 20.67 -28.07
C ILE A 159 2.65 21.68 -26.96
N TYR A 160 2.34 22.96 -27.18
CA TYR A 160 2.51 23.97 -26.14
C TYR A 160 1.67 23.66 -24.89
N GLN A 161 0.40 23.29 -25.04
CA GLN A 161 -0.45 22.91 -23.90
C GLN A 161 0.10 21.66 -23.17
N GLN A 162 0.66 20.70 -23.90
CA GLN A 162 1.33 19.55 -23.29
C GLN A 162 2.59 19.98 -22.52
N ILE A 163 3.40 20.90 -23.05
CA ILE A 163 4.55 21.48 -22.36
C ILE A 163 4.13 22.22 -21.08
N LEU A 164 3.04 22.97 -21.12
CA LEU A 164 2.47 23.59 -19.93
C LEU A 164 2.13 22.56 -18.85
N GLY A 165 1.62 21.40 -19.23
CA GLY A 165 1.38 20.28 -18.31
C GLY A 165 2.65 19.71 -17.65
N PHE A 166 3.83 19.93 -18.25
CA PHE A 166 5.12 19.58 -17.63
C PHE A 166 5.61 20.62 -16.61
N GLY A 167 5.04 21.84 -16.62
CA GLY A 167 5.51 22.96 -15.78
C GLY A 167 5.41 22.72 -14.28
N GLU A 168 4.64 21.75 -13.81
CA GLU A 168 4.62 21.38 -12.40
C GLU A 168 5.72 20.38 -12.02
N TYR A 169 6.09 19.44 -12.91
CA TYR A 169 7.21 18.50 -12.73
C TYR A 169 7.56 17.80 -14.06
N GLY A 170 8.67 18.20 -14.68
CA GLY A 170 9.25 17.44 -15.80
C GLY A 170 9.92 16.16 -15.29
N PHE A 171 9.42 14.99 -15.68
CA PHE A 171 10.03 13.72 -15.23
C PHE A 171 11.16 13.30 -16.19
N PRO A 172 12.42 13.22 -15.73
CA PRO A 172 13.52 12.73 -16.56
C PRO A 172 13.35 11.24 -16.88
N GLU A 173 13.62 10.85 -18.15
CA GLU A 173 13.52 9.44 -18.57
C GLU A 173 14.48 8.55 -17.80
N SER A 174 15.71 9.00 -17.55
CA SER A 174 16.71 8.28 -16.77
C SER A 174 16.27 8.04 -15.32
N HIS A 175 15.59 9.01 -14.71
CA HIS A 175 15.04 8.85 -13.36
C HIS A 175 13.88 7.84 -13.35
N ALA A 176 12.98 7.91 -14.35
CA ALA A 176 11.91 6.93 -14.51
C ALA A 176 12.46 5.52 -14.72
N ALA A 177 13.51 5.36 -15.52
CA ALA A 177 14.16 4.07 -15.76
C ALA A 177 14.81 3.50 -14.49
N SER A 178 15.47 4.35 -13.69
CA SER A 178 16.05 3.93 -12.41
C SER A 178 14.97 3.45 -11.43
N PHE A 179 13.84 4.12 -11.36
CA PHE A 179 12.72 3.71 -10.51
C PHE A 179 12.02 2.47 -11.07
N ALA A 180 11.85 2.35 -12.39
CA ALA A 180 11.30 1.16 -13.01
C ALA A 180 12.11 -0.11 -12.71
N LEU A 181 13.44 0.03 -12.57
CA LEU A 181 14.28 -1.09 -12.14
C LEU A 181 13.91 -1.57 -10.73
N LEU A 182 13.71 -0.65 -9.79
CA LEU A 182 13.28 -0.99 -8.44
C LEU A 182 11.85 -1.53 -8.40
N VAL A 183 10.96 -0.99 -9.26
CA VAL A 183 9.60 -1.54 -9.47
C VAL A 183 9.68 -2.99 -9.89
N TYR A 184 10.44 -3.28 -10.95
CA TYR A 184 10.55 -4.63 -11.50
C TYR A 184 11.15 -5.61 -10.48
N VAL A 185 12.26 -5.24 -9.83
CA VAL A 185 12.92 -6.07 -8.80
C VAL A 185 11.97 -6.37 -7.64
N SER A 186 11.29 -5.37 -7.10
CA SER A 186 10.35 -5.56 -5.99
C SER A 186 9.10 -6.37 -6.41
N ALA A 187 8.61 -6.17 -7.64
CA ALA A 187 7.51 -6.95 -8.20
C ALA A 187 7.92 -8.42 -8.44
N TRP A 188 9.13 -8.67 -8.93
CA TRP A 188 9.65 -10.01 -9.10
C TRP A 188 9.75 -10.75 -7.77
N LEU A 189 10.29 -10.10 -6.73
CA LEU A 189 10.37 -10.66 -5.39
C LEU A 189 8.97 -10.97 -4.83
N LYS A 190 8.00 -10.08 -5.01
CA LYS A 190 6.62 -10.35 -4.60
C LYS A 190 6.01 -11.53 -5.34
N CYS A 191 6.24 -11.63 -6.65
CA CYS A 191 5.67 -12.67 -7.51
C CYS A 191 6.20 -14.06 -7.16
N HIS A 192 7.52 -14.19 -6.98
CA HIS A 192 8.19 -15.48 -6.85
C HIS A 192 8.53 -15.83 -5.39
N GLU A 193 8.74 -14.84 -4.54
CA GLU A 193 9.18 -15.00 -3.16
C GLU A 193 8.30 -14.19 -2.18
N PRO A 194 6.96 -14.36 -2.21
CA PRO A 194 6.04 -13.49 -1.45
C PRO A 194 6.28 -13.54 0.06
N ALA A 195 6.70 -14.66 0.61
CA ALA A 195 7.03 -14.80 2.03
C ALA A 195 8.25 -13.94 2.40
N ILE A 196 9.34 -14.05 1.63
CA ILE A 196 10.59 -13.31 1.85
C ILE A 196 10.35 -11.81 1.68
N PHE A 197 9.64 -11.43 0.59
CA PHE A 197 9.27 -10.04 0.31
C PHE A 197 8.49 -9.41 1.46
N THR A 198 7.43 -10.08 1.91
CA THR A 198 6.58 -9.57 2.99
C THR A 198 7.32 -9.54 4.33
N CYS A 199 8.12 -10.56 4.65
CA CYS A 199 8.95 -10.59 5.85
C CYS A 199 9.91 -9.39 5.89
N ALA A 200 10.57 -9.06 4.77
CA ALA A 200 11.44 -7.89 4.64
C ALA A 200 10.66 -6.58 4.86
N LEU A 201 9.45 -6.43 4.30
CA LEU A 201 8.60 -5.26 4.51
C LEU A 201 8.14 -5.12 5.97
N LEU A 202 7.77 -6.22 6.64
CA LEU A 202 7.39 -6.22 8.06
C LEU A 202 8.56 -5.77 8.93
N ASN A 203 9.78 -6.20 8.61
CA ASN A 203 11.00 -5.83 9.35
C ASN A 203 11.48 -4.41 9.05
N SER A 204 11.02 -3.81 7.95
CA SER A 204 11.31 -2.42 7.57
C SER A 204 10.29 -1.41 8.08
N GLN A 205 9.24 -1.86 8.80
CA GLN A 205 8.23 -0.96 9.38
C GLN A 205 8.85 -0.02 10.44
N PRO A 206 8.39 1.26 10.56
CA PRO A 206 7.26 1.87 9.84
C PRO A 206 7.68 2.35 8.45
N MET A 207 6.95 1.93 7.41
CA MET A 207 7.18 2.36 6.02
C MET A 207 5.94 2.20 5.14
N GLY A 208 5.97 2.89 3.99
CA GLY A 208 5.00 2.72 2.91
C GLY A 208 3.57 3.10 3.26
N PHE A 209 2.66 2.73 2.38
CA PHE A 209 1.23 3.01 2.49
C PHE A 209 0.47 1.99 3.35
N TYR A 210 1.07 0.82 3.61
CA TYR A 210 0.39 -0.32 4.20
C TYR A 210 0.82 -0.59 5.63
N SER A 211 -0.16 -0.92 6.48
CA SER A 211 0.09 -1.43 7.83
C SER A 211 0.57 -2.88 7.79
N ALA A 212 1.16 -3.36 8.88
CA ALA A 212 1.53 -4.77 9.03
C ALA A 212 0.32 -5.70 8.80
N SER A 213 -0.88 -5.31 9.27
CA SER A 213 -2.13 -6.05 9.05
C SER A 213 -2.42 -6.22 7.55
N GLN A 214 -2.33 -5.15 6.77
CA GLN A 214 -2.60 -5.19 5.32
C GLN A 214 -1.57 -6.05 4.56
N LEU A 215 -0.29 -5.95 4.90
CA LEU A 215 0.76 -6.79 4.33
C LEU A 215 0.53 -8.27 4.62
N ILE A 216 0.11 -8.60 5.86
CA ILE A 216 -0.20 -9.98 6.25
C ILE A 216 -1.45 -10.50 5.51
N GLN A 217 -2.49 -9.68 5.38
CA GLN A 217 -3.67 -10.08 4.61
C GLN A 217 -3.33 -10.29 3.12
N ASP A 218 -2.45 -9.46 2.58
CA ASP A 218 -2.00 -9.60 1.20
C ASP A 218 -1.23 -10.92 0.99
N VAL A 219 -0.24 -11.20 1.82
CA VAL A 219 0.58 -12.42 1.67
C VAL A 219 -0.21 -13.70 1.93
N LYS A 220 -1.22 -13.67 2.83
CA LYS A 220 -2.14 -14.80 3.02
C LYS A 220 -2.94 -15.13 1.74
N ARG A 221 -3.33 -14.10 0.96
CA ARG A 221 -3.99 -14.30 -0.35
C ARG A 221 -3.06 -14.95 -1.39
N HIS A 222 -1.74 -14.82 -1.22
CA HIS A 222 -0.73 -15.52 -2.02
C HIS A 222 -0.40 -16.92 -1.47
N GLY A 223 -1.17 -17.43 -0.51
CA GLY A 223 -1.02 -18.80 0.02
C GLY A 223 0.07 -18.98 1.07
N VAL A 224 0.71 -17.90 1.52
CA VAL A 224 1.74 -17.97 2.57
C VAL A 224 1.07 -18.03 3.94
N GLN A 225 1.50 -18.99 4.77
CA GLN A 225 1.08 -19.08 6.15
C GLN A 225 1.86 -18.08 7.02
N VAL A 226 1.16 -17.43 7.95
CA VAL A 226 1.77 -16.52 8.93
C VAL A 226 1.57 -17.08 10.33
N LEU A 227 2.67 -17.30 11.02
CA LEU A 227 2.73 -17.91 12.35
C LEU A 227 2.78 -16.81 13.41
N SER A 228 2.06 -17.04 14.51
CA SER A 228 1.96 -16.08 15.62
C SER A 228 3.30 -15.83 16.30
N VAL A 229 3.37 -14.70 17.02
CA VAL A 229 4.49 -14.44 17.91
C VAL A 229 4.52 -15.48 19.03
N ASP A 230 5.70 -16.02 19.32
CA ASP A 230 5.90 -17.08 20.32
C ASP A 230 7.25 -16.88 21.02
N VAL A 231 7.24 -16.81 22.34
CA VAL A 231 8.47 -16.66 23.14
C VAL A 231 9.43 -17.83 22.98
N THR A 232 8.93 -19.00 22.58
CA THR A 232 9.76 -20.20 22.38
C THR A 232 10.46 -20.22 21.02
N GLN A 233 10.03 -19.40 20.06
CA GLN A 233 10.51 -19.45 18.67
C GLN A 233 10.88 -18.07 18.10
N SER A 234 10.03 -17.03 18.28
CA SER A 234 10.19 -15.74 17.62
C SER A 234 11.47 -15.01 17.99
N GLU A 235 12.18 -14.53 17.00
CA GLU A 235 13.28 -13.57 17.16
C GLU A 235 12.74 -12.16 17.31
N TRP A 236 13.63 -11.15 17.40
CA TRP A 236 13.21 -9.75 17.42
C TRP A 236 12.50 -9.37 16.11
N ASP A 237 13.13 -9.67 14.98
CA ASP A 237 12.57 -9.46 13.65
C ASP A 237 11.69 -10.66 13.23
N CYS A 238 10.78 -10.44 12.27
CA CYS A 238 10.08 -11.53 11.61
C CYS A 238 11.10 -12.43 10.89
N THR A 239 10.84 -13.73 10.86
CA THR A 239 11.73 -14.74 10.24
C THR A 239 10.95 -15.62 9.29
N ILE A 240 11.67 -16.27 8.39
CA ILE A 240 11.13 -17.31 7.50
C ILE A 240 11.36 -18.67 8.14
N GLU A 241 10.32 -19.50 8.12
CA GLU A 241 10.38 -20.91 8.53
C GLU A 241 10.04 -21.78 7.31
N GLU A 242 10.86 -22.79 7.05
CA GLU A 242 10.61 -23.76 5.99
C GLU A 242 9.64 -24.84 6.50
N ASN A 243 8.64 -25.17 5.69
CA ASN A 243 7.74 -26.28 5.94
C ASN A 243 7.61 -27.18 4.68
N GLN A 244 6.82 -28.24 4.78
CA GLN A 244 6.62 -29.18 3.66
C GLN A 244 5.92 -28.57 2.44
N SER A 245 5.20 -27.46 2.62
CA SER A 245 4.42 -26.78 1.58
C SER A 245 5.09 -25.50 1.06
N GLY A 246 6.20 -25.05 1.65
CA GLY A 246 6.90 -23.85 1.24
C GLY A 246 7.48 -23.05 2.40
N LEU A 247 7.44 -21.73 2.28
CA LEU A 247 7.98 -20.79 3.27
C LEU A 247 6.85 -20.14 4.06
N ASP A 248 6.93 -20.19 5.38
CA ASP A 248 6.04 -19.50 6.31
C ASP A 248 6.72 -18.27 6.90
N ILE A 249 5.93 -17.29 7.36
CA ILE A 249 6.44 -16.13 8.07
C ILE A 249 6.15 -16.29 9.55
N ARG A 250 7.19 -16.33 10.41
CA ARG A 250 7.07 -16.20 11.86
C ARG A 250 7.09 -14.73 12.25
N LEU A 251 6.06 -14.25 12.95
CA LEU A 251 6.03 -12.87 13.44
C LEU A 251 7.07 -12.63 14.51
N GLY A 252 7.77 -11.51 14.40
CA GLY A 252 8.82 -11.09 15.33
C GLY A 252 8.29 -10.41 16.59
N LEU A 253 9.05 -10.49 17.67
CA LEU A 253 8.76 -9.85 18.96
C LEU A 253 8.62 -8.32 18.83
N ARG A 254 9.26 -7.70 17.82
CA ARG A 254 9.18 -6.24 17.55
C ARG A 254 7.76 -5.73 17.26
N LEU A 255 6.86 -6.61 16.86
CA LEU A 255 5.46 -6.24 16.58
C LEU A 255 4.64 -6.09 17.85
N ILE A 256 5.11 -6.63 18.99
CA ILE A 256 4.41 -6.51 20.26
C ILE A 256 4.55 -5.10 20.81
N LYS A 257 3.43 -4.40 20.88
CA LYS A 257 3.37 -3.05 21.48
C LYS A 257 3.79 -3.11 22.94
N HIS A 258 4.54 -2.12 23.38
CA HIS A 258 5.02 -1.97 24.77
C HIS A 258 6.07 -2.99 25.22
N LEU A 259 6.46 -3.96 24.41
CA LEU A 259 7.59 -4.85 24.71
C LEU A 259 8.90 -4.07 24.52
N SER A 260 9.77 -4.10 25.52
CA SER A 260 11.07 -3.47 25.42
C SER A 260 12.02 -4.26 24.50
N ARG A 261 12.73 -3.55 23.61
CA ARG A 261 13.74 -4.22 22.75
C ARG A 261 14.81 -4.92 23.59
N SER A 262 15.24 -4.29 24.71
CA SER A 262 16.24 -4.87 25.59
C SER A 262 15.73 -6.17 26.27
N GLY A 263 14.46 -6.21 26.71
CA GLY A 263 13.81 -7.39 27.24
C GLY A 263 13.73 -8.51 26.21
N ALA A 264 13.29 -8.19 24.99
CA ALA A 264 13.23 -9.15 23.89
C ALA A 264 14.61 -9.73 23.53
N MET A 265 15.66 -8.90 23.51
CA MET A 265 17.05 -9.35 23.26
C MET A 265 17.57 -10.26 24.38
N ARG A 266 17.26 -9.97 25.65
CA ARG A 266 17.60 -10.86 26.76
C ARG A 266 16.85 -12.18 26.67
N LEU A 267 15.55 -12.13 26.32
CA LEU A 267 14.72 -13.32 26.09
C LEU A 267 15.32 -14.22 25.01
N THR A 268 15.59 -13.68 23.83
CA THR A 268 16.16 -14.47 22.72
C THR A 268 17.53 -15.06 23.08
N ARG A 269 18.37 -14.30 23.78
CA ARG A 269 19.68 -14.77 24.26
C ARG A 269 19.55 -15.91 25.28
N ALA A 270 18.65 -15.79 26.26
CA ALA A 270 18.41 -16.81 27.29
C ALA A 270 17.85 -18.10 26.66
N ARG A 271 16.90 -17.97 25.71
CA ARG A 271 16.34 -19.09 24.97
C ARG A 271 17.38 -19.88 24.18
N ARG A 272 18.35 -19.21 23.55
CA ARG A 272 19.42 -19.86 22.78
C ARG A 272 20.35 -20.73 23.66
N GLN A 273 20.45 -20.47 24.96
CA GLN A 273 21.20 -21.30 25.88
C GLN A 273 20.45 -22.62 26.21
N THR A 274 19.17 -22.47 26.55
CA THR A 274 18.26 -23.60 26.86
C THR A 274 16.82 -23.08 26.66
N GLY A 275 15.92 -23.93 26.13
CA GLY A 275 14.50 -23.59 26.04
C GLY A 275 13.90 -23.26 27.40
N PHE A 276 12.81 -22.53 27.43
CA PHE A 276 12.10 -22.18 28.66
C PHE A 276 11.18 -23.32 29.08
N THR A 277 11.13 -23.57 30.38
CA THR A 277 10.29 -24.62 30.97
C THR A 277 9.02 -24.11 31.65
N SER A 278 9.01 -22.83 32.05
CA SER A 278 7.89 -22.14 32.66
C SER A 278 8.00 -20.63 32.50
N LEU A 279 6.94 -19.90 32.87
CA LEU A 279 6.95 -18.44 32.85
C LEU A 279 7.91 -17.85 33.91
N GLU A 280 8.06 -18.50 35.06
CA GLU A 280 9.03 -18.13 36.08
C GLU A 280 10.46 -18.28 35.55
N ASP A 281 10.76 -19.41 34.88
CA ASP A 281 12.06 -19.66 34.24
C ASP A 281 12.36 -18.58 33.19
N LEU A 282 11.37 -18.26 32.33
CA LEU A 282 11.46 -17.17 31.34
C LEU A 282 11.79 -15.83 32.03
N ARG A 283 10.98 -15.43 33.02
CA ARG A 283 11.17 -14.14 33.72
C ARG A 283 12.54 -14.04 34.36
N HIS A 284 12.95 -15.08 35.06
CA HIS A 284 14.22 -15.11 35.79
C HIS A 284 15.43 -15.05 34.85
N ARG A 285 15.46 -15.91 33.84
CA ARG A 285 16.61 -16.00 32.93
C ARG A 285 16.72 -14.84 31.95
N ALA A 286 15.60 -14.28 31.53
CA ALA A 286 15.56 -13.12 30.65
C ALA A 286 15.49 -11.78 31.40
N ASP A 287 15.42 -11.79 32.74
CA ASP A 287 15.27 -10.61 33.61
C ASP A 287 14.20 -9.64 33.07
N LEU A 288 13.00 -10.20 32.79
CA LEU A 288 11.89 -9.42 32.29
C LEU A 288 11.19 -8.67 33.43
N ASP A 289 10.81 -7.43 33.17
CA ASP A 289 9.97 -6.67 34.07
C ASP A 289 8.48 -7.03 33.89
N GLN A 290 7.63 -6.49 34.77
CA GLN A 290 6.20 -6.78 34.76
C GLN A 290 5.52 -6.26 33.48
N ARG A 291 6.00 -5.15 32.93
CA ARG A 291 5.48 -4.58 31.69
C ARG A 291 5.77 -5.48 30.48
N ASP A 292 7.00 -6.00 30.37
CA ASP A 292 7.37 -6.93 29.31
C ASP A 292 6.53 -8.21 29.38
N LEU A 293 6.33 -8.78 30.59
CA LEU A 293 5.51 -9.97 30.77
C LEU A 293 4.04 -9.74 30.38
N GLN A 294 3.46 -8.61 30.76
CA GLN A 294 2.09 -8.26 30.39
C GLN A 294 1.96 -8.02 28.87
N ALA A 295 2.96 -7.41 28.25
CA ALA A 295 2.99 -7.24 26.78
C ALA A 295 3.02 -8.58 26.06
N LEU A 296 3.86 -9.51 26.50
CA LEU A 296 3.94 -10.87 25.95
C LEU A 296 2.62 -11.64 26.15
N ALA A 297 2.02 -11.57 27.34
CA ALA A 297 0.73 -12.20 27.63
C ALA A 297 -0.40 -11.61 26.78
N GLY A 298 -0.45 -10.27 26.65
CA GLY A 298 -1.42 -9.56 25.85
C GLY A 298 -1.35 -9.92 24.35
N ALA A 299 -0.16 -10.18 23.84
CA ALA A 299 0.08 -10.62 22.47
C ALA A 299 -0.12 -12.13 22.23
N ASP A 300 -0.57 -12.86 23.24
CA ASP A 300 -0.72 -14.34 23.22
C ASP A 300 0.61 -15.09 22.94
N ALA A 301 1.74 -14.44 23.15
CA ALA A 301 3.06 -15.01 22.87
C ALA A 301 3.52 -16.08 23.88
N LEU A 302 2.78 -16.28 24.96
CA LEU A 302 3.08 -17.22 26.05
C LEU A 302 2.28 -18.54 25.95
N SER A 303 1.32 -18.64 25.04
CA SER A 303 0.35 -19.75 25.00
C SER A 303 0.99 -21.12 24.91
N ASN A 304 2.04 -21.28 24.08
CA ASN A 304 2.76 -22.54 23.97
C ASN A 304 3.56 -22.88 25.24
N LEU A 305 4.12 -21.89 25.93
CA LEU A 305 4.88 -22.08 27.15
C LEU A 305 4.00 -22.49 28.31
N ILE A 306 2.84 -21.87 28.49
CA ILE A 306 1.90 -22.13 29.60
C ILE A 306 0.85 -23.19 29.24
N ARG A 307 0.74 -23.62 27.99
CA ARG A 307 -0.28 -24.53 27.44
C ARG A 307 -1.70 -24.10 27.80
N GLY A 308 -1.96 -22.80 27.62
CA GLY A 308 -3.23 -22.19 28.00
C GLY A 308 -3.55 -20.98 27.09
N HIS A 309 -4.64 -20.30 27.36
CA HIS A 309 -5.08 -19.14 26.58
C HIS A 309 -4.61 -17.81 27.20
N ARG A 310 -4.69 -16.72 26.45
CA ARG A 310 -4.24 -15.37 26.79
C ARG A 310 -4.65 -14.87 28.19
N LYS A 311 -5.91 -15.13 28.63
CA LYS A 311 -6.37 -14.70 29.96
C LYS A 311 -5.63 -15.44 31.07
N GLN A 312 -5.35 -16.73 30.89
CA GLN A 312 -4.53 -17.51 31.81
C GLN A 312 -3.08 -17.02 31.83
N ALA A 313 -2.52 -16.74 30.63
CA ALA A 313 -1.19 -16.15 30.50
C ALA A 313 -1.07 -14.82 31.26
N GLY A 314 -2.05 -13.95 31.10
CA GLY A 314 -2.11 -12.66 31.81
C GLY A 314 -2.19 -12.83 33.33
N TRP A 315 -3.00 -13.78 33.81
CA TRP A 315 -3.09 -14.11 35.24
C TRP A 315 -1.74 -14.60 35.80
N VAL A 316 -1.16 -15.62 35.17
CA VAL A 316 0.13 -16.15 35.61
C VAL A 316 1.21 -15.06 35.54
N ALA A 317 1.26 -14.27 34.47
CA ALA A 317 2.20 -13.16 34.34
C ALA A 317 2.06 -12.11 35.45
N SER A 318 0.85 -11.89 35.97
CA SER A 318 0.61 -10.97 37.10
C SER A 318 1.15 -11.49 38.42
N GLY A 319 1.10 -12.82 38.63
CA GLY A 319 1.53 -13.49 39.86
C GLY A 319 3.01 -13.84 39.93
N VAL A 320 3.74 -13.82 38.80
CA VAL A 320 5.17 -14.14 38.83
C VAL A 320 5.93 -12.95 39.43
N GLU A 321 6.63 -13.19 40.53
CA GLU A 321 7.48 -12.21 41.22
C GLU A 321 8.95 -12.41 40.90
N LYS A 322 9.78 -11.39 41.10
CA LYS A 322 11.22 -11.55 41.07
C LYS A 322 11.64 -12.38 42.29
N PRO A 323 12.56 -13.36 42.13
CA PRO A 323 13.03 -14.15 43.25
C PRO A 323 13.61 -13.24 44.35
N SER A 324 13.16 -13.44 45.59
CA SER A 324 13.73 -12.74 46.71
C SER A 324 15.17 -13.22 46.95
N PRO A 325 16.12 -12.32 47.18
CA PRO A 325 17.48 -12.70 47.53
C PRO A 325 17.54 -13.62 48.77
N ILE A 326 16.52 -13.50 49.65
CA ILE A 326 16.45 -14.28 50.91
C ILE A 326 15.82 -15.65 50.70
N PHE A 327 14.92 -15.78 49.70
CA PHE A 327 14.21 -17.04 49.37
C PHE A 327 14.27 -17.35 47.88
N PRO A 328 15.44 -17.66 47.32
CA PRO A 328 15.60 -17.85 45.88
C PRO A 328 14.87 -19.08 45.31
N ALA A 329 14.49 -20.05 46.17
CA ALA A 329 13.87 -21.30 45.78
C ALA A 329 12.38 -21.40 46.11
N LEU A 330 11.73 -20.31 46.55
CA LEU A 330 10.33 -20.34 46.89
C LEU A 330 9.47 -20.47 45.62
N LYS A 331 8.89 -21.65 45.41
CA LYS A 331 7.91 -21.89 44.36
C LYS A 331 6.50 -21.71 44.92
N ILE A 332 5.85 -20.61 44.61
CA ILE A 332 4.44 -20.42 44.95
C ILE A 332 3.65 -21.32 43.95
N ARG A 333 3.00 -22.37 44.47
CA ARG A 333 2.11 -23.21 43.68
C ARG A 333 0.67 -22.72 43.92
N GLU A 334 0.24 -21.76 43.16
CA GLU A 334 -1.17 -21.37 43.11
C GLU A 334 -1.92 -22.25 42.10
N ALA A 335 -3.12 -22.69 42.46
CA ALA A 335 -4.01 -23.32 41.50
C ALA A 335 -4.46 -22.27 40.46
N LEU A 336 -4.30 -22.61 39.18
CA LEU A 336 -4.81 -21.71 38.10
C LEU A 336 -6.33 -21.60 38.25
N PRO A 337 -6.88 -20.37 38.34
CA PRO A 337 -8.33 -20.20 38.38
C PRO A 337 -8.94 -20.66 37.04
N MET A 338 -10.16 -21.16 37.09
CA MET A 338 -10.92 -21.52 35.90
C MET A 338 -11.36 -20.24 35.17
N LEU A 339 -10.45 -19.67 34.40
CA LEU A 339 -10.76 -18.50 33.57
C LEU A 339 -11.43 -18.94 32.26
N ARG A 340 -12.55 -18.31 31.94
CA ARG A 340 -13.22 -18.54 30.67
C ARG A 340 -12.29 -18.16 29.51
N ALA A 341 -12.15 -19.06 28.53
CA ALA A 341 -11.43 -18.76 27.28
C ALA A 341 -12.04 -17.52 26.59
N PRO A 342 -11.20 -16.66 25.97
CA PRO A 342 -11.70 -15.50 25.27
C PRO A 342 -12.57 -15.93 24.08
N GLN A 343 -13.64 -15.18 23.81
CA GLN A 343 -14.41 -15.33 22.58
C GLN A 343 -13.61 -14.80 21.39
N ALA A 344 -13.98 -15.18 20.17
CA ALA A 344 -13.30 -14.74 18.95
C ALA A 344 -13.20 -13.20 18.85
N GLY A 345 -14.26 -12.47 19.16
CA GLY A 345 -14.25 -10.99 19.17
C GLY A 345 -13.29 -10.42 20.24
N GLU A 346 -13.28 -11.00 21.47
CA GLU A 346 -12.35 -10.58 22.53
C GLU A 346 -10.88 -10.83 22.10
N SER A 347 -10.62 -11.95 21.42
CA SER A 347 -9.29 -12.27 20.90
C SER A 347 -8.84 -11.29 19.83
N VAL A 348 -9.72 -10.97 18.87
CA VAL A 348 -9.43 -10.00 17.82
C VAL A 348 -9.17 -8.60 18.41
N CYS A 349 -9.97 -8.14 19.38
CA CYS A 349 -9.73 -6.86 20.06
C CYS A 349 -8.37 -6.84 20.76
N ALA A 350 -8.03 -7.92 21.46
CA ALA A 350 -6.75 -8.04 22.16
C ALA A 350 -5.56 -8.08 21.18
N ASP A 351 -5.71 -8.76 20.04
CA ASP A 351 -4.69 -8.79 18.98
C ASP A 351 -4.42 -7.39 18.41
N TYR A 352 -5.47 -6.63 18.06
CA TYR A 352 -5.30 -5.25 17.58
C TYR A 352 -4.72 -4.33 18.66
N ALA A 353 -5.10 -4.51 19.92
CA ALA A 353 -4.53 -3.73 21.01
C ALA A 353 -3.04 -4.00 21.21
N SER A 354 -2.61 -5.27 21.13
CA SER A 354 -1.24 -5.70 21.43
C SER A 354 -0.30 -5.72 20.22
N LEU A 355 -0.79 -6.08 19.03
CA LEU A 355 0.00 -6.26 17.80
C LEU A 355 -0.36 -5.26 16.69
N GLY A 356 -1.57 -4.68 16.72
CA GLY A 356 -2.12 -3.88 15.63
C GLY A 356 -2.60 -4.71 14.43
N LEU A 357 -2.71 -6.02 14.59
CA LEU A 357 -3.16 -6.98 13.57
C LEU A 357 -3.75 -8.22 14.23
N THR A 358 -4.48 -9.04 13.50
CA THR A 358 -4.92 -10.36 13.95
C THR A 358 -4.56 -11.43 12.93
N LEU A 359 -4.21 -12.61 13.41
CA LEU A 359 -4.10 -13.82 12.58
C LEU A 359 -5.39 -14.66 12.58
N GLY A 360 -6.31 -14.32 13.47
CA GLY A 360 -7.66 -14.88 13.55
C GLY A 360 -8.59 -14.35 12.45
N PRO A 361 -9.92 -14.53 12.61
CA PRO A 361 -10.89 -14.04 11.64
C PRO A 361 -10.83 -12.52 11.53
N HIS A 362 -11.06 -12.00 10.32
CA HIS A 362 -11.17 -10.56 10.11
C HIS A 362 -12.32 -10.00 10.97
N PRO A 363 -12.20 -8.80 11.56
CA PRO A 363 -13.25 -8.22 12.41
C PRO A 363 -14.63 -8.21 11.76
N LEU A 364 -14.71 -7.89 10.46
CA LEU A 364 -15.98 -7.85 9.76
C LEU A 364 -16.56 -9.23 9.45
N ALA A 365 -15.76 -10.29 9.41
CA ALA A 365 -16.28 -11.66 9.35
C ALA A 365 -17.17 -11.97 10.56
N LEU A 366 -16.78 -11.49 11.75
CA LEU A 366 -17.57 -11.64 12.98
C LEU A 366 -18.82 -10.76 13.00
N LEU A 367 -18.86 -9.70 12.22
CA LEU A 367 -19.96 -8.74 12.12
C LEU A 367 -20.82 -8.96 10.86
N ARG A 368 -20.46 -9.92 9.99
CA ARG A 368 -21.08 -10.07 8.67
C ARG A 368 -22.61 -10.26 8.75
N ASP A 369 -23.11 -11.05 9.68
CA ASP A 369 -24.55 -11.23 9.88
C ASP A 369 -25.24 -9.92 10.28
N ASN A 370 -24.63 -9.12 11.14
CA ASN A 370 -25.20 -7.83 11.54
C ASN A 370 -25.18 -6.84 10.37
N LEU A 371 -24.09 -6.79 9.60
CA LEU A 371 -24.00 -5.96 8.40
C LEU A 371 -24.95 -6.42 7.31
N GLY A 372 -25.14 -7.74 7.17
CA GLY A 372 -26.12 -8.34 6.25
C GLY A 372 -27.56 -7.93 6.58
N ARG A 373 -27.93 -7.91 7.86
CA ARG A 373 -29.26 -7.40 8.31
C ARG A 373 -29.46 -5.91 8.01
N LEU A 374 -28.37 -5.15 7.94
CA LEU A 374 -28.40 -3.75 7.50
C LEU A 374 -28.39 -3.60 5.99
N GLY A 375 -28.33 -4.71 5.22
CA GLY A 375 -28.26 -4.74 3.77
C GLY A 375 -26.90 -4.38 3.20
N ALA A 376 -25.81 -4.41 4.00
CA ALA A 376 -24.47 -4.09 3.53
C ALA A 376 -23.81 -5.30 2.86
N LEU A 377 -23.50 -5.17 1.57
CA LEU A 377 -22.84 -6.18 0.75
C LEU A 377 -21.33 -6.23 1.00
N SER A 378 -20.73 -7.42 0.85
CA SER A 378 -19.28 -7.59 0.94
C SER A 378 -18.55 -7.06 -0.29
N SER A 379 -17.25 -6.80 -0.15
CA SER A 379 -16.37 -6.37 -1.25
C SER A 379 -16.39 -7.35 -2.42
N GLN A 380 -16.44 -8.65 -2.14
CA GLN A 380 -16.52 -9.68 -3.16
C GLN A 380 -17.79 -9.53 -4.04
N ILE A 381 -18.93 -9.27 -3.42
CA ILE A 381 -20.19 -9.06 -4.15
C ILE A 381 -20.10 -7.74 -4.93
N VAL A 382 -19.69 -6.65 -4.27
CA VAL A 382 -19.61 -5.31 -4.89
C VAL A 382 -18.70 -5.32 -6.13
N ASN A 383 -17.56 -5.98 -6.06
CA ASN A 383 -16.60 -6.05 -7.17
C ASN A 383 -17.15 -6.86 -8.38
N ASN A 384 -18.16 -7.69 -8.17
CA ASN A 384 -18.80 -8.48 -9.23
C ASN A 384 -20.08 -7.82 -9.78
N LEU A 385 -20.60 -6.76 -9.16
CA LEU A 385 -21.78 -6.03 -9.68
C LEU A 385 -21.47 -5.36 -11.02
N GLU A 386 -22.50 -5.15 -11.83
CA GLU A 386 -22.40 -4.39 -13.09
C GLU A 386 -22.21 -2.89 -12.85
N ASP A 387 -21.68 -2.20 -13.87
CA ASP A 387 -21.57 -0.74 -13.85
C ASP A 387 -22.94 -0.09 -13.67
N GLY A 388 -22.98 0.95 -12.86
CA GLY A 388 -24.21 1.69 -12.62
C GLY A 388 -25.13 1.12 -11.54
N CYS A 389 -24.88 -0.06 -10.98
CA CYS A 389 -25.70 -0.64 -9.92
C CYS A 389 -25.65 0.21 -8.64
N LEU A 390 -26.81 0.38 -7.99
CA LEU A 390 -26.88 0.97 -6.66
C LEU A 390 -26.46 -0.06 -5.63
N VAL A 391 -25.65 0.36 -4.66
CA VAL A 391 -25.07 -0.52 -3.67
C VAL A 391 -25.10 0.10 -2.28
N HIS A 392 -25.33 -0.74 -1.27
CA HIS A 392 -25.00 -0.45 0.12
C HIS A 392 -23.90 -1.41 0.54
N THR A 393 -22.80 -0.88 1.01
CA THR A 393 -21.64 -1.65 1.50
C THR A 393 -21.06 -1.02 2.76
N ALA A 394 -20.24 -1.78 3.49
CA ALA A 394 -19.55 -1.27 4.66
C ALA A 394 -18.17 -1.92 4.81
N GLY A 395 -17.22 -1.18 5.34
CA GLY A 395 -15.86 -1.67 5.58
C GLY A 395 -15.11 -0.83 6.62
N ILE A 396 -14.04 -1.41 7.17
CA ILE A 396 -13.09 -0.70 8.02
C ILE A 396 -12.34 0.30 7.14
N VAL A 397 -12.25 1.53 7.60
CA VAL A 397 -11.51 2.58 6.88
C VAL A 397 -10.02 2.37 7.09
N THR A 398 -9.31 2.04 6.03
CA THR A 398 -7.85 1.82 6.07
C THR A 398 -7.05 3.03 5.59
N VAL A 399 -7.59 3.78 4.62
CA VAL A 399 -6.93 4.96 4.04
C VAL A 399 -7.96 6.03 3.71
N ARG A 400 -7.61 7.29 3.99
CA ARG A 400 -8.28 8.49 3.47
C ARG A 400 -7.26 9.35 2.75
N GLN A 401 -7.56 9.74 1.52
CA GLN A 401 -6.70 10.62 0.72
C GLN A 401 -7.51 11.75 0.12
N LYS A 402 -7.03 12.97 0.28
CA LYS A 402 -7.58 14.17 -0.38
C LYS A 402 -6.48 14.85 -1.17
N PRO A 403 -6.13 14.35 -2.37
CA PRO A 403 -5.08 14.96 -3.17
C PRO A 403 -5.48 16.37 -3.57
N SER A 404 -4.58 17.33 -3.42
CA SER A 404 -4.77 18.73 -3.84
C SER A 404 -5.12 18.84 -5.33
N SER A 405 -4.71 17.85 -6.11
CA SER A 405 -4.92 17.71 -7.54
C SER A 405 -6.33 17.25 -7.95
N ALA A 406 -7.10 16.64 -7.07
CA ALA A 406 -8.36 15.98 -7.42
C ALA A 406 -9.60 16.86 -7.22
N LYS A 407 -9.52 18.18 -7.43
CA LYS A 407 -10.65 19.13 -7.32
C LYS A 407 -11.52 18.91 -6.06
N ASN A 408 -10.86 18.71 -4.90
CA ASN A 408 -11.50 18.44 -3.61
C ASN A 408 -12.30 17.12 -3.49
N VAL A 409 -11.99 16.11 -4.29
CA VAL A 409 -12.51 14.76 -4.14
C VAL A 409 -11.74 14.03 -3.05
N THR A 410 -12.45 13.30 -2.19
CA THR A 410 -11.83 12.43 -1.18
C THR A 410 -11.94 10.97 -1.61
N PHE A 411 -10.82 10.28 -1.62
CA PHE A 411 -10.74 8.84 -1.87
C PHE A 411 -10.63 8.10 -0.55
N ILE A 412 -11.41 7.04 -0.39
CA ILE A 412 -11.38 6.20 0.81
C ILE A 412 -11.21 4.74 0.39
N SER A 413 -10.37 4.02 1.14
CA SER A 413 -10.32 2.56 1.06
C SER A 413 -11.08 1.97 2.24
N LEU A 414 -12.02 1.12 1.94
CA LEU A 414 -12.67 0.24 2.89
C LEU A 414 -12.11 -1.16 2.75
N GLU A 415 -11.90 -1.84 3.86
CA GLU A 415 -11.46 -3.23 3.91
C GLU A 415 -12.53 -4.08 4.62
N ASP A 416 -12.81 -5.25 4.08
CA ASP A 416 -13.60 -6.29 4.74
C ASP A 416 -12.86 -7.64 4.68
N GLU A 417 -13.50 -8.71 5.12
CA GLU A 417 -12.93 -10.06 5.18
C GLU A 417 -12.59 -10.65 3.79
N ASN A 418 -13.13 -10.10 2.72
CA ASN A 418 -12.94 -10.60 1.35
C ASN A 418 -11.97 -9.74 0.54
N GLY A 419 -11.75 -8.49 0.95
CA GLY A 419 -10.87 -7.59 0.20
C GLY A 419 -11.11 -6.11 0.48
N SER A 420 -10.89 -5.27 -0.53
CA SER A 420 -11.03 -3.82 -0.42
C SER A 420 -12.03 -3.25 -1.42
N ILE A 421 -12.66 -2.15 -1.02
CA ILE A 421 -13.57 -1.34 -1.83
C ILE A 421 -13.01 0.08 -1.92
N ASN A 422 -13.01 0.63 -3.12
CA ASN A 422 -12.55 1.98 -3.37
C ASN A 422 -13.75 2.94 -3.47
N LEU A 423 -13.76 3.97 -2.65
CA LEU A 423 -14.81 4.99 -2.65
C LEU A 423 -14.32 6.29 -3.26
N ILE A 424 -15.22 6.94 -3.98
CA ILE A 424 -15.08 8.31 -4.45
C ILE A 424 -16.12 9.16 -3.74
N VAL A 425 -15.67 10.11 -2.93
CA VAL A 425 -16.54 11.02 -2.19
C VAL A 425 -16.36 12.42 -2.75
N TRP A 426 -17.37 12.94 -3.44
CA TRP A 426 -17.37 14.26 -4.03
C TRP A 426 -17.42 15.37 -2.98
N GLN A 427 -16.89 16.52 -3.30
CA GLN A 427 -16.77 17.67 -2.40
C GLN A 427 -18.09 18.03 -1.68
N ALA A 428 -19.21 18.03 -2.38
CA ALA A 428 -20.51 18.35 -1.79
C ALA A 428 -20.89 17.41 -0.66
N LEU A 429 -20.74 16.10 -0.88
CA LEU A 429 -21.01 15.07 0.15
C LEU A 429 -19.98 15.14 1.28
N ALA A 430 -18.71 15.35 0.94
CA ALA A 430 -17.64 15.49 1.92
C ALA A 430 -17.85 16.68 2.86
N ALA A 431 -18.36 17.80 2.36
CA ALA A 431 -18.72 18.96 3.16
C ALA A 431 -19.96 18.70 4.02
N GLN A 432 -21.00 18.10 3.44
CA GLN A 432 -22.27 17.80 4.13
C GLN A 432 -22.09 16.78 5.26
N GLN A 433 -21.29 15.75 5.07
CA GLN A 433 -21.10 14.63 5.99
C GLN A 433 -19.67 14.56 6.55
N HIS A 434 -19.03 15.70 6.77
CA HIS A 434 -17.63 15.82 7.16
C HIS A 434 -17.29 15.03 8.45
N GLN A 435 -18.12 15.12 9.47
CA GLN A 435 -17.90 14.39 10.73
C GLN A 435 -17.89 12.87 10.52
N THR A 436 -18.87 12.34 9.76
CA THR A 436 -18.94 10.93 9.41
C THR A 436 -17.75 10.51 8.56
N LEU A 437 -17.37 11.35 7.59
CA LEU A 437 -16.24 11.09 6.69
C LEU A 437 -14.91 10.93 7.45
N ILE A 438 -14.66 11.77 8.45
CA ILE A 438 -13.38 11.76 9.18
C ILE A 438 -13.44 10.83 10.39
N GLY A 439 -14.56 10.79 11.11
CA GLY A 439 -14.65 10.11 12.40
C GLY A 439 -14.92 8.61 12.33
N SER A 440 -15.51 8.10 11.23
CA SER A 440 -15.90 6.69 11.17
C SER A 440 -14.70 5.77 11.01
N ARG A 441 -14.60 4.76 11.87
CA ARG A 441 -13.66 3.64 11.72
C ARG A 441 -14.29 2.49 10.92
N LEU A 442 -15.58 2.25 11.08
CA LEU A 442 -16.40 1.38 10.25
C LEU A 442 -17.41 2.26 9.51
N LEU A 443 -17.23 2.37 8.20
CA LEU A 443 -18.01 3.27 7.36
C LEU A 443 -18.97 2.47 6.48
N GLY A 444 -20.25 2.76 6.60
CA GLY A 444 -21.30 2.33 5.67
C GLY A 444 -21.47 3.34 4.54
N VAL A 445 -21.69 2.86 3.34
CA VAL A 445 -21.77 3.69 2.14
C VAL A 445 -22.91 3.25 1.26
N TYR A 446 -23.82 4.17 0.95
CA TYR A 446 -24.79 4.05 -0.12
C TYR A 446 -24.25 4.78 -1.33
N GLY A 447 -24.18 4.11 -2.45
CA GLY A 447 -23.56 4.69 -3.64
C GLY A 447 -23.91 3.94 -4.92
N LYS A 448 -23.18 4.29 -5.96
CA LYS A 448 -23.32 3.69 -7.29
C LYS A 448 -21.98 3.07 -7.70
N VAL A 449 -22.01 1.84 -8.17
CA VAL A 449 -20.84 1.16 -8.73
C VAL A 449 -20.44 1.86 -10.02
N GLN A 450 -19.15 2.15 -10.16
CA GLN A 450 -18.51 2.61 -11.38
C GLN A 450 -17.39 1.65 -11.74
N LYS A 451 -17.46 1.05 -12.93
CA LYS A 451 -16.42 0.18 -13.47
C LYS A 451 -15.63 0.86 -14.57
N GLU A 452 -14.33 0.84 -14.45
CA GLU A 452 -13.40 1.23 -15.50
C GLU A 452 -12.46 0.08 -15.81
N GLY A 453 -12.78 -0.71 -16.84
CA GLY A 453 -12.07 -1.95 -17.12
C GLY A 453 -12.21 -2.97 -15.97
N GLN A 454 -11.11 -3.35 -15.36
CA GLN A 454 -11.11 -4.28 -14.21
C GLN A 454 -11.22 -3.57 -12.85
N VAL A 455 -11.19 -2.25 -12.82
CA VAL A 455 -11.23 -1.48 -11.57
C VAL A 455 -12.66 -1.13 -11.20
N THR A 456 -13.06 -1.46 -9.96
CA THR A 456 -14.37 -1.12 -9.40
C THR A 456 -14.23 -0.03 -8.36
N HIS A 457 -15.03 1.02 -8.51
CA HIS A 457 -15.20 2.10 -7.54
C HIS A 457 -16.65 2.17 -7.08
N VAL A 458 -16.90 2.75 -5.92
CA VAL A 458 -18.24 3.15 -5.49
C VAL A 458 -18.26 4.65 -5.34
N ILE A 459 -19.06 5.32 -6.16
CA ILE A 459 -19.35 6.75 -6.01
C ILE A 459 -20.33 6.89 -4.86
N ALA A 460 -19.89 7.51 -3.77
CA ALA A 460 -20.70 7.66 -2.56
C ALA A 460 -21.78 8.72 -2.75
N HIS A 461 -23.01 8.38 -2.38
CA HIS A 461 -24.16 9.30 -2.30
C HIS A 461 -24.52 9.62 -0.85
N ARG A 462 -24.28 8.68 0.09
CA ARG A 462 -24.54 8.84 1.50
C ARG A 462 -23.57 8.01 2.31
N LEU A 463 -23.06 8.59 3.40
CA LEU A 463 -22.19 7.93 4.38
C LEU A 463 -22.97 7.66 5.67
N LYS A 464 -22.62 6.55 6.35
CA LYS A 464 -23.19 6.21 7.65
C LYS A 464 -22.11 5.65 8.57
N ASP A 465 -22.05 6.19 9.78
CA ASP A 465 -21.12 5.69 10.78
C ASP A 465 -21.66 4.42 11.45
N TYR A 466 -20.91 3.32 11.32
CA TYR A 466 -21.17 2.04 11.96
C TYR A 466 -20.11 1.70 13.01
N THR A 467 -19.26 2.65 13.40
CA THR A 467 -18.16 2.45 14.37
C THR A 467 -18.63 1.79 15.65
N HIS A 468 -19.86 2.07 16.12
CA HIS A 468 -20.43 1.46 17.32
C HIS A 468 -20.53 -0.08 17.26
N LEU A 469 -20.56 -0.68 16.06
CA LEU A 469 -20.57 -2.14 15.88
C LEU A 469 -19.22 -2.78 16.18
N LEU A 470 -18.13 -2.00 16.14
CA LEU A 470 -16.78 -2.49 16.44
C LEU A 470 -16.55 -2.73 17.94
N GLY A 471 -17.43 -2.18 18.83
CA GLY A 471 -17.23 -2.26 20.28
C GLY A 471 -15.87 -1.68 20.67
N ASP A 472 -15.09 -2.45 21.43
CA ASP A 472 -13.76 -2.06 21.93
C ASP A 472 -12.63 -2.19 20.89
N LEU A 473 -12.94 -2.65 19.67
CA LEU A 473 -11.93 -2.75 18.62
C LEU A 473 -11.41 -1.37 18.23
N THR A 474 -10.11 -1.15 18.38
CA THR A 474 -9.42 0.05 17.91
C THR A 474 -8.72 -0.23 16.60
N THR A 475 -9.09 0.49 15.55
CA THR A 475 -8.44 0.46 14.24
C THR A 475 -8.01 1.87 13.86
N ASP A 476 -6.81 1.99 13.29
CA ASP A 476 -6.27 3.26 12.82
C ASP A 476 -6.29 3.29 11.30
N SER A 477 -6.71 4.41 10.71
CA SER A 477 -6.56 4.67 9.27
C SER A 477 -5.28 5.44 9.00
N ARG A 478 -4.71 5.26 7.81
CA ARG A 478 -3.65 6.13 7.30
C ARG A 478 -4.30 7.24 6.49
N ASP A 479 -4.18 8.46 6.99
CA ASP A 479 -4.78 9.64 6.38
C ASP A 479 -3.68 10.47 5.71
N PHE A 480 -3.82 10.72 4.40
CA PHE A 480 -2.92 11.53 3.60
C PHE A 480 -3.68 12.75 3.07
N GLN A 481 -3.08 13.93 3.29
CA GLN A 481 -3.59 15.22 2.79
C GLN A 481 -2.98 15.59 1.45
#